data_5ab44069bda57f2836d0067e0cd42dcd
#
_entry.id   5ab44069bda57f2836d0067e0cd42dcd
#
_cell.length_a   1.000
_cell.length_b   1.000
_cell.length_c   1.000
_cell.angle_alpha   90.00
_cell.angle_beta   90.00
_cell.angle_gamma   90.00
#
_symmetry.space_group_name_H-M   'P 1'
#
loop_
_entity.id
_entity.type
_entity.pdbx_description
1 polymer ?
#
loop_
_entity_poly.entity_id
_entity_poly.type
_entity_poly.pdbx_seq_one_letter_code
_entity_poly.pdbx_strand_id
1 'polypeptide(L)'
;MIPYESFTLSNGLRVLFHCEPSSPMAVVNVLYDVGARDEDPHRTGFAHLFEHLMFGGSKHIPDFDAPLQAAGGQSNAFTSNDITNYYNILPAQNIDTALWLESDRMLSLAFTDKSLEVQRQVVIEEFKQRYLNQPYGDAWLYL
;
A
#
# COMPACT_ATOMS: atom_id res chain seq x y z
N MET A 1 -21.78 6.93 15.64
CA MET A 1 -20.34 6.62 15.80
C MET A 1 -20.19 5.14 15.48
N ILE A 2 -19.22 4.75 14.64
CA ILE A 2 -18.96 3.35 14.33
C ILE A 2 -18.31 2.72 15.57
N PRO A 3 -18.88 1.64 16.17
CA PRO A 3 -18.25 0.94 17.28
C PRO A 3 -16.99 0.21 16.78
N TYR A 4 -15.90 0.30 17.51
CA TYR A 4 -14.67 -0.43 17.21
C TYR A 4 -13.95 -0.84 18.48
N GLU A 5 -13.17 -1.88 18.39
CA GLU A 5 -12.20 -2.29 19.40
C GLU A 5 -10.79 -1.84 18.99
N SER A 6 -9.96 -1.51 19.96
CA SER A 6 -8.56 -1.17 19.70
C SER A 6 -7.64 -1.90 20.68
N PHE A 7 -6.55 -2.43 20.16
CA PHE A 7 -5.52 -3.09 20.96
C PHE A 7 -4.15 -2.95 20.29
N THR A 8 -3.11 -3.24 21.06
CA THR A 8 -1.73 -3.22 20.56
C THR A 8 -1.11 -4.60 20.70
N LEU A 9 -0.51 -5.10 19.62
CA LEU A 9 0.22 -6.35 19.63
C LEU A 9 1.55 -6.20 20.38
N SER A 10 2.15 -7.34 20.76
CA SER A 10 3.43 -7.36 21.49
C SER A 10 4.61 -6.70 20.75
N ASN A 11 4.52 -6.61 19.42
CA ASN A 11 5.49 -5.92 18.56
C ASN A 11 5.22 -4.42 18.38
N GLY A 12 4.20 -3.85 19.06
CA GLY A 12 3.85 -2.45 18.99
C GLY A 12 2.84 -2.08 17.91
N LEU A 13 2.42 -3.02 17.05
CA LEU A 13 1.42 -2.75 16.02
C LEU A 13 0.05 -2.47 16.66
N ARG A 14 -0.51 -1.29 16.37
CA ARG A 14 -1.87 -0.93 16.78
C ARG A 14 -2.89 -1.52 15.82
N VAL A 15 -3.92 -2.13 16.37
CA VAL A 15 -5.02 -2.73 15.61
C VAL A 15 -6.32 -2.02 15.99
N LEU A 16 -7.09 -1.65 14.97
CA LEU A 16 -8.46 -1.20 15.08
C LEU A 16 -9.35 -2.25 14.41
N PHE A 17 -10.30 -2.76 15.14
CA PHE A 17 -11.20 -3.81 14.66
C PHE A 17 -12.66 -3.36 14.75
N HIS A 18 -13.39 -3.49 13.67
CA HIS A 18 -14.84 -3.29 13.60
C HIS A 18 -15.49 -4.50 12.95
N CYS A 19 -16.52 -5.03 13.60
CA CYS A 19 -17.32 -6.12 13.06
C CYS A 19 -18.65 -5.57 12.51
N GLU A 20 -18.89 -5.77 11.21
CA GLU A 20 -20.16 -5.45 10.53
C GLU A 20 -20.79 -6.74 10.01
N PRO A 21 -21.67 -7.39 10.82
CA PRO A 21 -22.20 -8.70 10.50
C PRO A 21 -23.19 -8.71 9.31
N SER A 22 -23.62 -7.53 8.85
CA SER A 22 -24.48 -7.42 7.67
C SER A 22 -23.71 -7.51 6.36
N SER A 23 -22.37 -7.38 6.38
CA SER A 23 -21.52 -7.45 5.20
C SER A 23 -20.85 -8.81 5.07
N PRO A 24 -20.92 -9.48 3.89
CA PRO A 24 -20.14 -10.67 3.60
C PRO A 24 -18.68 -10.37 3.25
N MET A 25 -18.30 -9.08 3.17
CA MET A 25 -16.97 -8.62 2.81
C MET A 25 -16.19 -8.14 4.03
N ALA A 26 -14.88 -8.33 3.98
CA ALA A 26 -13.93 -7.75 4.92
C ALA A 26 -12.97 -6.81 4.21
N VAL A 27 -12.44 -5.85 4.96
CA VAL A 27 -11.35 -4.98 4.54
C VAL A 27 -10.21 -5.11 5.53
N VAL A 28 -9.02 -5.43 5.03
CA VAL A 28 -7.77 -5.34 5.79
C VAL A 28 -7.05 -4.10 5.31
N ASN A 29 -6.86 -3.13 6.20
CA ASN A 29 -6.20 -1.86 5.90
C ASN A 29 -4.93 -1.74 6.73
N VAL A 30 -3.82 -1.42 6.08
CA VAL A 30 -2.53 -1.18 6.73
C VAL A 30 -2.09 0.24 6.41
N LEU A 31 -1.95 1.04 7.46
CA LEU A 31 -1.56 2.44 7.36
C LEU A 31 -0.17 2.63 7.95
N TYR A 32 0.73 3.16 7.13
CA TYR A 32 2.06 3.62 7.52
C TYR A 32 2.03 5.13 7.73
N ASP A 33 2.47 5.61 8.89
CA ASP A 33 2.64 7.03 9.22
C ASP A 33 3.95 7.54 8.59
N VAL A 34 4.00 7.43 7.27
CA VAL A 34 5.13 7.81 6.40
C VAL A 34 4.57 8.31 5.06
N GLY A 35 5.05 9.44 4.60
CA GLY A 35 4.67 10.04 3.32
C GLY A 35 5.75 10.99 2.80
N ALA A 36 5.40 11.82 1.82
CA ALA A 36 6.35 12.73 1.18
C ALA A 36 7.00 13.74 2.15
N ARG A 37 6.35 14.09 3.27
CA ARG A 37 6.91 14.97 4.31
C ARG A 37 8.16 14.41 5.00
N ASP A 38 8.30 13.08 5.00
CA ASP A 38 9.38 12.38 5.71
C ASP A 38 10.61 12.18 4.80
N GLU A 39 10.53 12.64 3.55
CA GLU A 39 11.59 12.52 2.56
C GLU A 39 12.67 13.59 2.72
N ASP A 40 13.90 13.25 2.34
CA ASP A 40 14.96 14.24 2.16
C ASP A 40 14.56 15.17 1.00
N PRO A 41 14.54 16.51 1.20
CA PRO A 41 14.18 17.46 0.14
C PRO A 41 15.04 17.35 -1.14
N HIS A 42 16.24 16.78 -1.04
CA HIS A 42 17.12 16.55 -2.20
C HIS A 42 16.90 15.18 -2.85
N ARG A 43 16.02 14.34 -2.28
CA ARG A 43 15.73 12.96 -2.72
C ARG A 43 14.27 12.64 -2.50
N THR A 44 13.40 13.25 -3.29
CA THR A 44 11.95 13.08 -3.18
C THR A 44 11.42 11.96 -4.09
N GLY A 45 10.21 11.47 -3.78
CA GLY A 45 9.51 10.43 -4.56
C GLY A 45 9.71 9.01 -4.01
N PHE A 46 10.43 8.83 -2.89
CA PHE A 46 10.67 7.51 -2.31
C PHE A 46 9.42 6.88 -1.70
N ALA A 47 8.57 7.65 -1.04
CA ALA A 47 7.33 7.13 -0.44
C ALA A 47 6.43 6.50 -1.52
N HIS A 48 6.25 7.19 -2.66
CA HIS A 48 5.50 6.68 -3.80
C HIS A 48 6.19 5.49 -4.47
N LEU A 49 7.52 5.52 -4.61
CA LEU A 49 8.27 4.38 -5.15
C LEU A 49 8.13 3.14 -4.26
N PHE A 50 8.20 3.30 -2.93
CA PHE A 50 7.98 2.20 -2.00
C PHE A 50 6.55 1.66 -2.05
N GLU A 51 5.55 2.51 -2.27
CA GLU A 51 4.18 2.05 -2.54
C GLU A 51 4.18 1.02 -3.68
N HIS A 52 4.79 1.34 -4.82
CA HIS A 52 4.90 0.43 -5.96
C HIS A 52 5.69 -0.84 -5.63
N LEU A 53 6.82 -0.71 -4.93
CA LEU A 53 7.66 -1.87 -4.58
C LEU A 53 6.93 -2.86 -3.66
N MET A 54 6.02 -2.39 -2.83
CA MET A 54 5.23 -3.22 -1.93
C MET A 54 4.26 -4.17 -2.66
N PHE A 55 3.92 -3.88 -3.93
CA PHE A 55 3.13 -4.78 -4.79
C PHE A 55 3.99 -5.80 -5.54
N GLY A 56 5.30 -5.63 -5.55
CA GLY A 56 6.24 -6.48 -6.29
C GLY A 56 6.52 -7.85 -5.66
N GLY A 57 5.80 -8.17 -4.57
CA GLY A 57 5.97 -9.42 -3.82
C GLY A 57 6.90 -9.29 -2.60
N SER A 58 6.91 -10.34 -1.81
CA SER A 58 7.71 -10.48 -0.61
C SER A 58 8.60 -11.72 -0.67
N LYS A 59 9.45 -11.92 0.33
CA LYS A 59 10.44 -12.99 0.33
C LYS A 59 9.85 -14.38 0.12
N HIS A 60 8.66 -14.64 0.69
CA HIS A 60 8.01 -15.94 0.63
C HIS A 60 6.83 -15.95 -0.35
N ILE A 61 6.39 -14.77 -0.79
CA ILE A 61 5.23 -14.59 -1.67
C ILE A 61 5.67 -13.73 -2.87
N PRO A 62 6.20 -14.35 -3.93
CA PRO A 62 6.74 -13.62 -5.08
C PRO A 62 5.69 -12.89 -5.91
N ASP A 63 4.42 -13.28 -5.79
CA ASP A 63 3.28 -12.66 -6.45
C ASP A 63 2.19 -12.40 -5.40
N PHE A 64 1.97 -11.11 -5.08
CA PHE A 64 1.00 -10.69 -4.08
C PHE A 64 -0.45 -10.85 -4.58
N ASP A 65 -0.68 -10.58 -5.86
CA ASP A 65 -2.03 -10.52 -6.42
C ASP A 65 -2.63 -11.91 -6.66
N ALA A 66 -1.83 -12.89 -7.07
CA ALA A 66 -2.35 -14.21 -7.41
C ALA A 66 -3.11 -14.89 -6.26
N PRO A 67 -2.58 -15.02 -5.02
CA PRO A 67 -3.34 -15.60 -3.92
C PRO A 67 -4.51 -14.73 -3.45
N LEU A 68 -4.39 -13.40 -3.55
CA LEU A 68 -5.48 -12.49 -3.20
C LEU A 68 -6.66 -12.64 -4.17
N GLN A 69 -6.41 -12.68 -5.48
CA GLN A 69 -7.43 -12.89 -6.51
C GLN A 69 -8.06 -14.28 -6.39
N ALA A 70 -7.28 -15.32 -6.10
CA ALA A 70 -7.79 -16.65 -5.85
C ALA A 70 -8.73 -16.70 -4.63
N ALA A 71 -8.51 -15.84 -3.63
CA ALA A 71 -9.39 -15.64 -2.49
C ALA A 71 -10.60 -14.73 -2.79
N GLY A 72 -10.77 -14.27 -4.04
CA GLY A 72 -11.83 -13.34 -4.44
C GLY A 72 -11.58 -11.89 -3.99
N GLY A 73 -10.35 -11.54 -3.70
CA GLY A 73 -9.94 -10.23 -3.21
C GLY A 73 -9.37 -9.32 -4.29
N GLN A 74 -9.26 -8.06 -3.93
CA GLN A 74 -8.56 -7.01 -4.68
C GLN A 74 -7.80 -6.12 -3.71
N SER A 75 -6.68 -5.56 -4.17
CA SER A 75 -5.86 -4.63 -3.40
C SER A 75 -5.76 -3.27 -4.08
N ASN A 76 -5.48 -2.25 -3.29
CA ASN A 76 -5.08 -0.95 -3.77
C ASN A 76 -4.26 -0.22 -2.70
N ALA A 77 -3.62 0.89 -3.08
CA ALA A 77 -2.88 1.76 -2.17
C ALA A 77 -2.95 3.22 -2.60
N PHE A 78 -2.52 4.09 -1.72
CA PHE A 78 -2.22 5.48 -2.06
C PHE A 78 -1.14 6.04 -1.13
N THR A 79 -0.35 6.96 -1.65
CA THR A 79 0.61 7.77 -0.89
C THR A 79 0.18 9.23 -0.90
N SER A 80 0.26 9.86 0.26
CA SER A 80 0.03 11.30 0.45
C SER A 80 1.28 11.96 1.04
N ASN A 81 1.15 13.22 1.44
CA ASN A 81 2.23 13.90 2.15
C ASN A 81 2.52 13.25 3.51
N ASP A 82 1.52 12.70 4.18
CA ASP A 82 1.61 12.29 5.58
C ASP A 82 1.60 10.77 5.76
N ILE A 83 0.96 10.02 4.87
CA ILE A 83 0.72 8.58 5.04
C ILE A 83 0.86 7.82 3.73
N THR A 84 1.22 6.54 3.86
CA THR A 84 1.07 5.53 2.81
C THR A 84 0.11 4.45 3.31
N ASN A 85 -0.95 4.19 2.55
CA ASN A 85 -2.04 3.32 2.96
C ASN A 85 -2.25 2.20 1.94
N TYR A 86 -2.33 0.95 2.43
CA TYR A 86 -2.64 -0.24 1.63
C TYR A 86 -3.93 -0.83 2.13
N TYR A 87 -4.76 -1.36 1.24
CA TYR A 87 -5.97 -2.05 1.64
C TYR A 87 -6.32 -3.19 0.70
N ASN A 88 -6.87 -4.24 1.31
CA ASN A 88 -7.36 -5.42 0.62
C ASN A 88 -8.85 -5.58 0.93
N ILE A 89 -9.65 -5.79 -0.10
CA ILE A 89 -11.10 -6.05 0.00
C ILE A 89 -11.34 -7.46 -0.49
N LEU A 90 -11.95 -8.32 0.35
CA LEU A 90 -12.17 -9.72 0.00
C LEU A 90 -13.38 -10.29 0.78
N PRO A 91 -13.92 -11.46 0.37
CA PRO A 91 -14.92 -12.16 1.18
C PRO A 91 -14.43 -12.42 2.61
N ALA A 92 -15.26 -12.10 3.61
CA ALA A 92 -14.88 -12.16 5.03
C ALA A 92 -14.34 -13.53 5.47
N GLN A 93 -14.83 -14.61 4.87
CA GLN A 93 -14.38 -15.98 5.14
C GLN A 93 -12.92 -16.23 4.73
N ASN A 94 -12.35 -15.38 3.88
CA ASN A 94 -10.97 -15.49 3.36
C ASN A 94 -10.03 -14.43 3.95
N ILE A 95 -10.42 -13.74 5.04
CA ILE A 95 -9.65 -12.64 5.66
C ILE A 95 -8.22 -13.05 6.01
N ASP A 96 -8.01 -14.30 6.40
CA ASP A 96 -6.70 -14.84 6.75
C ASP A 96 -5.69 -14.73 5.59
N THR A 97 -6.18 -14.79 4.34
CA THR A 97 -5.31 -14.60 3.16
C THR A 97 -4.74 -13.18 3.13
N ALA A 98 -5.56 -12.15 3.36
CA ALA A 98 -5.08 -10.78 3.38
C ALA A 98 -4.13 -10.52 4.58
N LEU A 99 -4.45 -11.06 5.76
CA LEU A 99 -3.57 -10.92 6.93
C LEU A 99 -2.22 -11.61 6.71
N TRP A 100 -2.21 -12.79 6.09
CA TRP A 100 -0.99 -13.50 5.73
C TRP A 100 -0.14 -12.70 4.73
N LEU A 101 -0.74 -12.19 3.66
CA LEU A 101 -0.07 -11.39 2.63
C LEU A 101 0.56 -10.12 3.24
N GLU A 102 -0.21 -9.38 4.05
CA GLU A 102 0.27 -8.16 4.71
C GLU A 102 1.40 -8.45 5.69
N SER A 103 1.29 -9.53 6.47
CA SER A 103 2.33 -9.88 7.44
C SER A 103 3.64 -10.23 6.77
N ASP A 104 3.62 -10.92 5.64
CA ASP A 104 4.85 -11.30 4.93
C ASP A 104 5.52 -10.10 4.26
N ARG A 105 4.75 -9.21 3.63
CA ARG A 105 5.34 -8.01 3.03
C ARG A 105 5.87 -7.00 4.06
N MET A 106 5.28 -6.93 5.26
CA MET A 106 5.84 -6.16 6.37
C MET A 106 7.18 -6.71 6.84
N LEU A 107 7.34 -8.03 6.76
CA LEU A 107 8.55 -8.70 7.25
C LEU A 107 9.73 -8.52 6.28
N SER A 108 9.50 -8.68 4.98
CA SER A 108 10.59 -8.68 4.01
C SER A 108 10.09 -8.55 2.57
N LEU A 109 10.39 -7.44 1.92
CA LEU A 109 10.15 -7.26 0.49
C LEU A 109 11.16 -8.04 -0.35
N ALA A 110 10.74 -8.49 -1.54
CA ALA A 110 11.57 -9.19 -2.50
C ALA A 110 11.75 -8.36 -3.78
N PHE A 111 12.52 -7.30 -3.71
CA PHE A 111 12.89 -6.56 -4.90
C PHE A 111 14.35 -6.80 -5.30
N THR A 112 14.61 -6.71 -6.58
CA THR A 112 15.93 -6.80 -7.22
C THR A 112 16.27 -5.47 -7.87
N ASP A 113 17.52 -5.26 -8.25
CA ASP A 113 17.93 -4.07 -9.01
C ASP A 113 17.07 -3.90 -10.28
N LYS A 114 16.71 -5.01 -10.94
CA LYS A 114 15.86 -4.97 -12.13
C LYS A 114 14.43 -4.53 -11.79
N SER A 115 13.80 -5.09 -10.76
CA SER A 115 12.43 -4.70 -10.37
C SER A 115 12.39 -3.28 -9.81
N LEU A 116 13.42 -2.86 -9.08
CA LEU A 116 13.56 -1.49 -8.63
C LEU A 116 13.61 -0.50 -9.81
N GLU A 117 14.44 -0.78 -10.82
CA GLU A 117 14.54 0.08 -12.00
C GLU A 117 13.22 0.12 -12.79
N VAL A 118 12.52 -1.01 -12.92
CA VAL A 118 11.20 -1.05 -13.57
C VAL A 118 10.21 -0.15 -12.83
N GLN A 119 10.08 -0.28 -11.51
CA GLN A 119 9.15 0.54 -10.73
C GLN A 119 9.55 2.02 -10.74
N ARG A 120 10.84 2.32 -10.71
CA ARG A 120 11.32 3.69 -10.86
C ARG A 120 10.87 4.32 -12.19
N GLN A 121 10.92 3.58 -13.29
CA GLN A 121 10.43 4.06 -14.59
C GLN A 121 8.91 4.25 -14.60
N VAL A 122 8.16 3.34 -13.97
CA VAL A 122 6.69 3.47 -13.85
C VAL A 122 6.34 4.77 -13.11
N VAL A 123 6.93 5.01 -11.95
CA VAL A 123 6.68 6.23 -11.16
C VAL A 123 7.07 7.51 -11.94
N ILE A 124 8.18 7.48 -12.68
CA ILE A 124 8.58 8.61 -13.55
C ILE A 124 7.54 8.85 -14.65
N GLU A 125 7.03 7.81 -15.29
CA GLU A 125 6.00 7.95 -16.33
C GLU A 125 4.67 8.44 -15.76
N GLU A 126 4.26 7.98 -14.60
CA GLU A 126 3.09 8.51 -13.89
C GLU A 126 3.24 9.99 -13.55
N PHE A 127 4.41 10.39 -13.05
CA PHE A 127 4.71 11.81 -12.79
C PHE A 127 4.57 12.63 -14.08
N LYS A 128 5.15 12.18 -15.20
CA LYS A 128 5.02 12.87 -16.49
C LYS A 128 3.57 12.96 -16.93
N GLN A 129 2.81 11.87 -16.84
CA GLN A 129 1.40 11.85 -17.23
C GLN A 129 0.56 12.79 -16.36
N ARG A 130 0.82 12.83 -15.05
CA ARG A 130 0.04 13.61 -14.10
C ARG A 130 0.35 15.10 -14.14
N TYR A 131 1.63 15.45 -14.30
CA TYR A 131 2.10 16.83 -14.13
C TYR A 131 2.61 17.48 -15.41
N LEU A 132 3.26 16.75 -16.31
CA LEU A 132 3.92 17.35 -17.48
C LEU A 132 3.12 17.23 -18.77
N ASN A 133 2.32 16.15 -18.92
CA ASN A 133 1.58 15.86 -20.15
C ASN A 133 0.13 16.37 -20.12
N GLN A 134 -0.24 17.14 -19.09
CA GLN A 134 -1.58 17.71 -18.98
C GLN A 134 -1.51 19.26 -18.93
N PRO A 135 -2.47 19.96 -19.54
CA PRO A 135 -2.58 21.41 -19.40
C PRO A 135 -2.65 21.81 -17.93
N TYR A 136 -1.78 22.74 -17.52
CA TYR A 136 -1.67 23.22 -16.13
C TYR A 136 -1.31 22.17 -15.09
N GLY A 137 -0.90 20.97 -15.49
CA GLY A 137 -0.56 19.89 -14.58
C GLY A 137 0.64 20.21 -13.68
N ASP A 138 1.57 21.00 -14.21
CA ASP A 138 2.78 21.45 -13.52
C ASP A 138 2.56 22.64 -12.55
N ALA A 139 1.35 23.25 -12.54
CA ALA A 139 1.07 24.41 -11.68
C ALA A 139 1.38 24.16 -10.20
N TRP A 140 1.12 22.94 -9.71
CA TRP A 140 1.39 22.52 -8.33
C TRP A 140 2.88 22.35 -7.99
N LEU A 141 3.77 22.30 -9.02
CA LEU A 141 5.21 22.21 -8.80
C LEU A 141 5.86 23.58 -8.52
N TYR A 142 5.11 24.67 -8.77
CA TYR A 142 5.55 26.04 -8.60
C TYR A 142 4.89 26.78 -7.43
N LEU A 143 3.94 26.14 -6.74
CA LEU A 143 3.23 26.65 -5.56
C LEU A 143 3.77 26.07 -4.27
#